data_6cc67805459e99d6a695ba84c7f5b22b
#
_entry.id   6cc67805459e99d6a695ba84c7f5b22b
#
_cell.length_a   1.000
_cell.length_b   1.000
_cell.length_c   1.000
_cell.angle_alpha   90.00
_cell.angle_beta   90.00
_cell.angle_gamma   90.00
#
_symmetry.space_group_name_H-M   'P 1'
#
loop_
_entity.id
_entity.type
_entity.pdbx_description
1 polymer ?
#
loop_
_entity_poly.entity_id
_entity_poly.type
_entity_poly.pdbx_seq_one_letter_code
_entity_poly.pdbx_strand_id
1 'polypeptide(L)'
;MEERAGHKAGEMKGALEGKVAVITGGNSGIGLASAKRFVAEGAFVFITGRRQAELDKAVNEIGKNVVAVRSDVSKLEDLDRLYKEVAAKKGKIDILFANAGIVETVETPAVTPEHFDRTFNTNARGVYFTVQKALPLLNDGASIILTSSVVWHKGMPIYGSYAATKAAIRSYVRTWTAEFARRGIRANVISPGPIETPIFDGQFSTKETADALREQFKANVPLGRMGLAEEVASAALFLASNESSYVTGIDLPVDGGLGSI
;
A
#
# COMPACT_ATOMS: atom_id res chain seq x y z
N MET A 1 -48.96 16.71 -26.70
CA MET A 1 -47.83 15.82 -26.99
C MET A 1 -46.60 16.49 -26.42
N GLU A 2 -46.21 16.12 -25.19
CA GLU A 2 -45.00 16.63 -24.54
C GLU A 2 -43.86 15.64 -24.86
N GLU A 3 -42.86 16.16 -25.55
CA GLU A 3 -41.61 15.44 -25.80
C GLU A 3 -40.87 15.18 -24.45
N ARG A 4 -40.80 13.94 -24.04
CA ARG A 4 -39.92 13.51 -22.96
C ARG A 4 -38.48 13.66 -23.43
N ALA A 5 -37.80 14.68 -22.94
CA ALA A 5 -36.36 14.83 -23.08
C ALA A 5 -35.64 13.61 -22.51
N GLY A 6 -34.98 12.85 -23.37
CA GLY A 6 -34.18 11.69 -23.00
C GLY A 6 -33.00 12.13 -22.11
N HIS A 7 -33.01 11.70 -20.86
CA HIS A 7 -31.84 11.77 -20.00
C HIS A 7 -30.77 10.88 -20.66
N LYS A 8 -29.77 11.50 -21.28
CA LYS A 8 -28.52 10.81 -21.59
C LYS A 8 -27.90 10.38 -20.25
N ALA A 9 -27.83 9.10 -20.01
CA ALA A 9 -27.04 8.56 -18.91
C ALA A 9 -25.60 9.07 -19.11
N GLY A 10 -25.18 10.02 -18.28
CA GLY A 10 -23.79 10.47 -18.25
C GLY A 10 -22.93 9.26 -17.88
N GLU A 11 -21.87 9.01 -18.65
CA GLU A 11 -20.87 8.02 -18.27
C GLU A 11 -20.43 8.31 -16.83
N MET A 12 -20.65 7.36 -15.92
CA MET A 12 -20.20 7.51 -14.54
C MET A 12 -18.66 7.56 -14.56
N LYS A 13 -18.11 8.71 -14.20
CA LYS A 13 -16.66 8.89 -14.09
C LYS A 13 -16.15 7.96 -12.99
N GLY A 14 -15.01 7.33 -13.22
CA GLY A 14 -14.33 6.51 -12.19
C GLY A 14 -14.01 7.35 -10.95
N ALA A 15 -13.95 6.70 -9.78
CA ALA A 15 -13.72 7.37 -8.49
C ALA A 15 -12.40 8.15 -8.41
N LEU A 16 -11.43 7.84 -9.29
CA LEU A 16 -10.10 8.46 -9.36
C LEU A 16 -9.83 9.13 -10.72
N GLU A 17 -10.88 9.51 -11.44
CA GLU A 17 -10.74 10.12 -12.78
C GLU A 17 -9.83 11.35 -12.73
N GLY A 18 -8.78 11.35 -13.56
CA GLY A 18 -7.80 12.43 -13.68
C GLY A 18 -6.80 12.53 -12.51
N LYS A 19 -6.86 11.65 -11.52
CA LYS A 19 -5.94 11.62 -10.39
C LYS A 19 -4.60 10.99 -10.75
N VAL A 20 -3.54 11.46 -10.10
CA VAL A 20 -2.18 10.90 -10.20
C VAL A 20 -1.83 10.18 -8.90
N ALA A 21 -1.53 8.88 -9.02
CA ALA A 21 -1.17 8.03 -7.90
C ALA A 21 0.29 7.54 -7.99
N VAL A 22 0.96 7.44 -6.87
CA VAL A 22 2.26 6.76 -6.71
C VAL A 22 2.07 5.60 -5.76
N ILE A 23 2.44 4.37 -6.19
CA ILE A 23 2.32 3.14 -5.40
C ILE A 23 3.70 2.49 -5.31
N THR A 24 4.29 2.48 -4.12
CA THR A 24 5.54 1.74 -3.91
C THR A 24 5.26 0.26 -3.72
N GLY A 25 6.13 -0.60 -4.28
CA GLY A 25 5.88 -2.05 -4.33
C GLY A 25 4.69 -2.42 -5.22
N GLY A 26 4.41 -1.63 -6.26
CA GLY A 26 3.27 -1.81 -7.17
C GLY A 26 3.45 -2.91 -8.22
N ASN A 27 4.51 -3.70 -8.15
CA ASN A 27 4.81 -4.75 -9.12
C ASN A 27 4.30 -6.15 -8.72
N SER A 28 3.68 -6.31 -7.55
CA SER A 28 3.13 -7.60 -7.10
C SER A 28 2.14 -7.42 -5.95
N GLY A 29 1.36 -8.47 -5.66
CA GLY A 29 0.48 -8.56 -4.50
C GLY A 29 -0.47 -7.38 -4.35
N ILE A 30 -0.60 -6.86 -3.12
CA ILE A 30 -1.49 -5.74 -2.78
C ILE A 30 -1.22 -4.50 -3.64
N GLY A 31 0.06 -4.16 -3.86
CA GLY A 31 0.43 -2.99 -4.66
C GLY A 31 0.00 -3.10 -6.11
N LEU A 32 0.16 -4.26 -6.73
CA LEU A 32 -0.28 -4.51 -8.11
C LEU A 32 -1.81 -4.51 -8.24
N ALA A 33 -2.50 -5.18 -7.32
CA ALA A 33 -3.97 -5.18 -7.30
C ALA A 33 -4.52 -3.76 -7.14
N SER A 34 -3.90 -2.96 -6.27
CA SER A 34 -4.27 -1.54 -6.09
C SER A 34 -3.98 -0.70 -7.33
N ALA A 35 -2.84 -0.92 -7.99
CA ALA A 35 -2.50 -0.22 -9.24
C ALA A 35 -3.52 -0.50 -10.34
N LYS A 36 -3.90 -1.77 -10.53
CA LYS A 36 -4.96 -2.17 -11.47
C LYS A 36 -6.29 -1.51 -11.14
N ARG A 37 -6.68 -1.55 -9.87
CA ARG A 37 -7.94 -0.96 -9.43
C ARG A 37 -7.94 0.56 -9.63
N PHE A 38 -6.87 1.26 -9.29
CA PHE A 38 -6.77 2.72 -9.46
C PHE A 38 -6.81 3.14 -10.93
N VAL A 39 -6.14 2.39 -11.81
CA VAL A 39 -6.21 2.62 -13.26
C VAL A 39 -7.61 2.38 -13.80
N ALA A 40 -8.30 1.33 -13.34
CA ALA A 40 -9.68 1.04 -13.74
C ALA A 40 -10.65 2.17 -13.33
N GLU A 41 -10.34 2.89 -12.24
CA GLU A 41 -11.09 4.05 -11.73
C GLU A 41 -10.64 5.39 -12.33
N GLY A 42 -9.80 5.37 -13.37
CA GLY A 42 -9.41 6.57 -14.14
C GLY A 42 -8.12 7.25 -13.68
N ALA A 43 -7.38 6.70 -12.73
CA ALA A 43 -6.12 7.27 -12.30
C ALA A 43 -4.98 7.01 -13.29
N PHE A 44 -3.98 7.92 -13.29
CA PHE A 44 -2.66 7.65 -13.84
C PHE A 44 -1.75 7.20 -12.68
N VAL A 45 -1.08 6.05 -12.83
CA VAL A 45 -0.37 5.39 -11.73
C VAL A 45 1.12 5.26 -12.02
N PHE A 46 1.96 5.71 -11.08
CA PHE A 46 3.37 5.33 -11.02
C PHE A 46 3.53 4.15 -10.07
N ILE A 47 4.13 3.06 -10.54
CA ILE A 47 4.47 1.90 -9.71
C ILE A 47 5.97 1.80 -9.50
N THR A 48 6.41 1.34 -8.34
CA THR A 48 7.83 1.08 -8.10
C THR A 48 8.09 -0.34 -7.63
N GLY A 49 9.33 -0.78 -7.83
CA GLY A 49 9.85 -2.07 -7.39
C GLY A 49 11.35 -2.17 -7.66
N ARG A 50 11.99 -3.15 -7.07
CA ARG A 50 13.44 -3.34 -7.19
C ARG A 50 13.85 -4.09 -8.47
N ARG A 51 12.98 -4.97 -8.97
CA ARG A 51 13.26 -5.87 -10.09
C ARG A 51 12.60 -5.36 -11.37
N GLN A 52 13.41 -5.01 -12.38
CA GLN A 52 12.90 -4.45 -13.62
C GLN A 52 11.96 -5.43 -14.34
N ALA A 53 12.35 -6.71 -14.47
CA ALA A 53 11.51 -7.69 -15.15
C ALA A 53 10.11 -7.84 -14.56
N GLU A 54 9.96 -7.73 -13.22
CA GLU A 54 8.67 -7.77 -12.56
C GLU A 54 7.86 -6.48 -12.76
N LEU A 55 8.55 -5.34 -12.88
CA LEU A 55 7.91 -4.07 -13.24
C LEU A 55 7.39 -4.10 -14.67
N ASP A 56 8.14 -4.65 -15.61
CA ASP A 56 7.74 -4.77 -17.01
C ASP A 56 6.51 -5.68 -17.17
N LYS A 57 6.48 -6.80 -16.44
CA LYS A 57 5.29 -7.67 -16.37
C LYS A 57 4.08 -6.92 -15.82
N ALA A 58 4.25 -6.20 -14.70
CA ALA A 58 3.18 -5.44 -14.08
C ALA A 58 2.62 -4.36 -15.03
N VAL A 59 3.47 -3.63 -15.74
CA VAL A 59 3.05 -2.64 -16.75
C VAL A 59 2.22 -3.31 -17.85
N ASN A 60 2.68 -4.45 -18.38
CA ASN A 60 1.93 -5.19 -19.40
C ASN A 60 0.58 -5.68 -18.89
N GLU A 61 0.50 -6.10 -17.62
CA GLU A 61 -0.72 -6.61 -16.99
C GLU A 61 -1.72 -5.48 -16.66
N ILE A 62 -1.24 -4.29 -16.27
CA ILE A 62 -2.07 -3.11 -16.02
C ILE A 62 -2.53 -2.48 -17.35
N GLY A 63 -1.64 -2.43 -18.33
CA GLY A 63 -1.88 -1.95 -19.68
C GLY A 63 -1.67 -0.45 -19.86
N LYS A 64 -2.69 0.38 -19.71
CA LYS A 64 -2.63 1.83 -19.94
C LYS A 64 -2.50 2.64 -18.65
N ASN A 65 -2.16 3.92 -18.77
CA ASN A 65 -2.12 4.88 -17.66
C ASN A 65 -1.20 4.46 -16.50
N VAL A 66 -0.13 3.73 -16.78
CA VAL A 66 0.85 3.28 -15.81
C VAL A 66 2.27 3.57 -16.28
N VAL A 67 3.13 3.94 -15.34
CA VAL A 67 4.59 4.08 -15.52
C VAL A 67 5.29 3.34 -14.40
N ALA A 68 6.26 2.50 -14.76
CA ALA A 68 7.11 1.84 -13.79
C ALA A 68 8.42 2.62 -13.60
N VAL A 69 8.83 2.80 -12.35
CA VAL A 69 10.12 3.39 -12.00
C VAL A 69 10.86 2.41 -11.08
N ARG A 70 12.01 1.91 -11.52
CA ARG A 70 12.82 1.05 -10.66
C ARG A 70 13.32 1.84 -9.46
N SER A 71 12.96 1.41 -8.24
CA SER A 71 13.29 2.09 -7.00
C SER A 71 13.32 1.11 -5.83
N ASP A 72 14.31 1.26 -4.97
CA ASP A 72 14.39 0.65 -3.65
C ASP A 72 14.09 1.74 -2.60
N VAL A 73 13.01 1.59 -1.84
CA VAL A 73 12.59 2.59 -0.85
C VAL A 73 13.60 2.79 0.28
N SER A 74 14.50 1.85 0.50
CA SER A 74 15.60 1.98 1.47
C SER A 74 16.73 2.92 1.01
N LYS A 75 16.75 3.29 -0.30
CA LYS A 75 17.75 4.14 -0.94
C LYS A 75 17.16 5.50 -1.26
N LEU A 76 17.68 6.56 -0.63
CA LEU A 76 17.13 7.91 -0.79
C LEU A 76 17.30 8.46 -2.21
N GLU A 77 18.40 8.11 -2.89
CA GLU A 77 18.66 8.46 -4.28
C GLU A 77 17.64 7.84 -5.25
N ASP A 78 17.13 6.66 -4.95
CA ASP A 78 16.08 6.02 -5.75
C ASP A 78 14.75 6.74 -5.59
N LEU A 79 14.42 7.21 -4.39
CA LEU A 79 13.24 8.04 -4.14
C LEU A 79 13.36 9.41 -4.82
N ASP A 80 14.55 10.02 -4.83
CA ASP A 80 14.80 11.28 -5.55
C ASP A 80 14.55 11.11 -7.04
N ARG A 81 15.05 10.02 -7.63
CA ARG A 81 14.82 9.69 -9.03
C ARG A 81 13.34 9.46 -9.32
N LEU A 82 12.63 8.74 -8.45
CA LEU A 82 11.19 8.51 -8.57
C LEU A 82 10.43 9.84 -8.65
N TYR A 83 10.62 10.73 -7.68
CA TYR A 83 9.86 11.99 -7.63
C TYR A 83 10.26 12.98 -8.72
N LYS A 84 11.51 12.93 -9.21
CA LYS A 84 11.93 13.68 -10.40
C LYS A 84 11.16 13.20 -11.65
N GLU A 85 10.99 11.90 -11.82
CA GLU A 85 10.22 11.30 -12.92
C GLU A 85 8.73 11.67 -12.83
N VAL A 86 8.14 11.60 -11.63
CA VAL A 86 6.74 12.01 -11.39
C VAL A 86 6.55 13.49 -11.72
N ALA A 87 7.44 14.36 -11.24
CA ALA A 87 7.39 15.80 -11.51
C ALA A 87 7.47 16.10 -13.02
N ALA A 88 8.37 15.43 -13.72
CA ALA A 88 8.56 15.63 -15.16
C ALA A 88 7.34 15.18 -16.00
N LYS A 89 6.66 14.10 -15.60
CA LYS A 89 5.54 13.52 -16.39
C LYS A 89 4.18 14.07 -16.01
N LYS A 90 3.94 14.38 -14.73
CA LYS A 90 2.60 14.73 -14.20
C LYS A 90 2.59 15.96 -13.28
N GLY A 91 3.75 16.44 -12.84
CA GLY A 91 3.88 17.64 -12.01
C GLY A 91 3.50 17.42 -10.55
N LYS A 92 2.36 16.83 -10.25
CA LYS A 92 1.79 16.69 -8.91
C LYS A 92 1.26 15.28 -8.64
N ILE A 93 0.98 15.00 -7.37
CA ILE A 93 0.48 13.73 -6.85
C ILE A 93 -0.80 13.98 -6.06
N ASP A 94 -1.85 13.24 -6.34
CA ASP A 94 -3.10 13.24 -5.56
C ASP A 94 -3.15 12.10 -4.54
N ILE A 95 -2.50 10.97 -4.84
CA ILE A 95 -2.54 9.76 -4.02
C ILE A 95 -1.14 9.20 -3.88
N LEU A 96 -0.69 9.01 -2.64
CA LEU A 96 0.53 8.30 -2.33
C LEU A 96 0.21 7.04 -1.54
N PHE A 97 0.44 5.87 -2.14
CA PHE A 97 0.31 4.61 -1.44
C PHE A 97 1.70 4.02 -1.15
N ALA A 98 2.21 4.25 0.06
CA ALA A 98 3.46 3.68 0.56
C ALA A 98 3.21 2.24 1.02
N ASN A 99 3.27 1.31 0.06
CA ASN A 99 2.96 -0.10 0.27
C ASN A 99 4.21 -1.01 0.29
N ALA A 100 5.33 -0.59 -0.27
CA ALA A 100 6.55 -1.41 -0.29
C ALA A 100 6.98 -1.85 1.11
N GLY A 101 7.30 -3.13 1.25
CA GLY A 101 7.78 -3.70 2.50
C GLY A 101 8.38 -5.09 2.29
N ILE A 102 9.03 -5.59 3.32
CA ILE A 102 9.54 -6.96 3.42
C ILE A 102 9.04 -7.61 4.70
N VAL A 103 8.91 -8.93 4.68
CA VAL A 103 8.62 -9.76 5.84
C VAL A 103 9.71 -10.82 5.94
N GLU A 104 10.48 -10.76 7.00
CA GLU A 104 11.49 -11.75 7.32
C GLU A 104 11.25 -12.19 8.77
N THR A 105 10.79 -13.41 8.95
CA THR A 105 10.43 -13.97 10.26
C THR A 105 11.64 -14.61 10.92
N VAL A 106 11.97 -14.17 12.13
CA VAL A 106 13.14 -14.67 12.90
C VAL A 106 12.79 -14.66 14.38
N GLU A 107 13.11 -15.73 15.09
CA GLU A 107 13.00 -15.78 16.55
C GLU A 107 13.91 -14.74 17.20
N THR A 108 13.45 -14.09 18.27
CA THR A 108 14.17 -12.99 18.92
C THR A 108 15.63 -13.30 19.24
N PRO A 109 16.01 -14.50 19.76
CA PRO A 109 17.42 -14.81 20.03
C PRO A 109 18.31 -14.93 18.78
N ALA A 110 17.71 -15.13 17.60
CA ALA A 110 18.44 -15.31 16.33
C ALA A 110 18.46 -14.02 15.47
N VAL A 111 17.82 -12.93 15.92
CA VAL A 111 17.85 -11.65 15.20
C VAL A 111 19.25 -11.06 15.22
N THR A 112 19.83 -10.82 14.05
CA THR A 112 21.11 -10.10 13.92
C THR A 112 20.89 -8.61 13.70
N PRO A 113 21.89 -7.75 13.97
CA PRO A 113 21.82 -6.32 13.63
C PRO A 113 21.47 -6.07 12.16
N GLU A 114 22.06 -6.85 11.24
CA GLU A 114 21.84 -6.71 9.80
C GLU A 114 20.38 -7.05 9.40
N HIS A 115 19.79 -8.08 10.01
CA HIS A 115 18.39 -8.41 9.83
C HIS A 115 17.49 -7.28 10.34
N PHE A 116 17.77 -6.79 11.54
CA PHE A 116 17.03 -5.69 12.15
C PHE A 116 17.10 -4.42 11.29
N ASP A 117 18.31 -4.00 10.92
CA ASP A 117 18.55 -2.80 10.12
C ASP A 117 17.89 -2.90 8.73
N ARG A 118 17.98 -4.03 8.06
CA ARG A 118 17.33 -4.26 6.76
C ARG A 118 15.81 -4.12 6.87
N THR A 119 15.21 -4.70 7.92
CA THR A 119 13.77 -4.62 8.17
C THR A 119 13.33 -3.18 8.45
N PHE A 120 14.04 -2.48 9.35
CA PHE A 120 13.72 -1.09 9.67
C PHE A 120 14.01 -0.13 8.52
N ASN A 121 15.12 -0.30 7.80
CA ASN A 121 15.45 0.54 6.66
C ASN A 121 14.41 0.47 5.54
N THR A 122 13.84 -0.71 5.30
CA THR A 122 12.79 -0.85 4.29
C THR A 122 11.44 -0.40 4.82
N ASN A 123 10.99 -0.98 5.95
CA ASN A 123 9.59 -0.89 6.39
C ASN A 123 9.25 0.36 7.21
N ALA A 124 10.24 0.99 7.85
CA ALA A 124 10.02 2.18 8.66
C ALA A 124 10.69 3.41 8.04
N ARG A 125 12.03 3.40 7.92
CA ARG A 125 12.78 4.51 7.33
C ARG A 125 12.38 4.78 5.87
N GLY A 126 12.27 3.72 5.06
CA GLY A 126 11.88 3.84 3.66
C GLY A 126 10.50 4.44 3.48
N VAL A 127 9.53 4.03 4.31
CA VAL A 127 8.17 4.61 4.30
C VAL A 127 8.19 6.09 4.71
N TYR A 128 8.93 6.44 5.76
CA TYR A 128 9.05 7.84 6.20
C TYR A 128 9.56 8.74 5.07
N PHE A 129 10.68 8.38 4.45
CA PHE A 129 11.27 9.18 3.38
C PHE A 129 10.50 9.11 2.05
N THR A 130 9.75 8.03 1.80
CA THR A 130 8.80 7.98 0.69
C THR A 130 7.78 9.11 0.83
N VAL A 131 7.20 9.32 2.01
CA VAL A 131 6.26 10.41 2.26
C VAL A 131 6.95 11.77 2.27
N GLN A 132 8.04 11.90 3.02
CA GLN A 132 8.76 13.18 3.17
C GLN A 132 9.20 13.76 1.81
N LYS A 133 9.76 12.95 0.93
CA LYS A 133 10.20 13.39 -0.40
C LYS A 133 9.03 13.66 -1.38
N ALA A 134 7.85 13.07 -1.13
CA ALA A 134 6.65 13.35 -1.92
C ALA A 134 6.02 14.71 -1.59
N LEU A 135 6.20 15.23 -0.36
CA LEU A 135 5.49 16.42 0.15
C LEU A 135 5.49 17.63 -0.79
N PRO A 136 6.59 18.00 -1.49
CA PRO A 136 6.59 19.12 -2.43
C PRO A 136 5.71 18.90 -3.66
N LEU A 137 5.41 17.64 -4.00
CA LEU A 137 4.61 17.25 -5.16
C LEU A 137 3.16 16.93 -4.80
N LEU A 138 2.84 16.70 -3.52
CA LEU A 138 1.47 16.43 -3.12
C LEU A 138 0.58 17.64 -3.35
N ASN A 139 -0.58 17.43 -3.95
CA ASN A 139 -1.64 18.42 -4.01
C ASN A 139 -2.23 18.67 -2.61
N ASP A 140 -2.81 19.84 -2.39
CA ASP A 140 -3.68 20.05 -1.26
C ASP A 140 -4.92 19.15 -1.41
N GLY A 141 -5.37 18.54 -0.31
CA GLY A 141 -6.41 17.52 -0.33
C GLY A 141 -5.94 16.13 -0.77
N ALA A 142 -4.64 15.90 -0.99
CA ALA A 142 -4.11 14.59 -1.35
C ALA A 142 -4.39 13.52 -0.28
N SER A 143 -4.35 12.24 -0.69
CA SER A 143 -4.48 11.09 0.20
C SER A 143 -3.16 10.34 0.32
N ILE A 144 -2.67 10.15 1.54
CA ILE A 144 -1.54 9.30 1.89
C ILE A 144 -2.08 8.02 2.52
N ILE A 145 -1.71 6.87 1.97
CA ILE A 145 -2.10 5.55 2.45
C ILE A 145 -0.83 4.77 2.76
N LEU A 146 -0.76 4.14 3.93
CA LEU A 146 0.39 3.35 4.36
C LEU A 146 -0.05 1.92 4.65
N THR A 147 0.77 0.94 4.24
CA THR A 147 0.54 -0.47 4.58
C THR A 147 1.22 -0.81 5.91
N SER A 148 0.42 -1.01 6.96
CA SER A 148 0.84 -1.62 8.21
C SER A 148 0.61 -3.15 8.18
N SER A 149 0.12 -3.73 9.25
CA SER A 149 -0.28 -5.14 9.41
C SER A 149 -0.98 -5.31 10.75
N VAL A 150 -1.84 -6.30 10.89
CA VAL A 150 -2.45 -6.66 12.18
C VAL A 150 -1.43 -6.93 13.28
N VAL A 151 -0.21 -7.34 12.95
CA VAL A 151 0.85 -7.63 13.93
C VAL A 151 1.36 -6.40 14.68
N TRP A 152 0.99 -5.17 14.29
CA TRP A 152 1.40 -3.98 15.04
C TRP A 152 0.73 -3.91 16.44
N HIS A 153 -0.44 -4.53 16.62
CA HIS A 153 -1.18 -4.56 17.88
C HIS A 153 -1.46 -5.99 18.39
N LYS A 154 -1.32 -7.01 17.53
CA LYS A 154 -1.45 -8.42 17.92
C LYS A 154 -0.07 -9.06 18.00
N GLY A 155 0.35 -9.47 19.20
CA GLY A 155 1.64 -10.17 19.39
C GLY A 155 1.63 -11.53 18.68
N MET A 156 2.57 -11.72 17.76
CA MET A 156 2.77 -12.99 17.05
C MET A 156 4.24 -13.42 17.17
N PRO A 157 4.51 -14.67 17.54
CA PRO A 157 5.90 -15.18 17.59
C PRO A 157 6.62 -14.97 16.26
N ILE A 158 7.94 -14.82 16.29
CA ILE A 158 8.85 -14.65 15.15
C ILE A 158 8.73 -13.34 14.34
N TYR A 159 7.72 -12.49 14.61
CA TYR A 159 7.51 -11.22 13.88
C TYR A 159 8.06 -9.97 14.59
N GLY A 160 8.90 -10.09 15.64
CA GLY A 160 9.26 -9.00 16.53
C GLY A 160 9.74 -7.71 15.85
N SER A 161 10.82 -7.76 15.04
CA SER A 161 11.34 -6.58 14.33
C SER A 161 10.35 -6.07 13.28
N TYR A 162 9.68 -6.97 12.55
CA TYR A 162 8.66 -6.60 11.58
C TYR A 162 7.47 -5.87 12.24
N ALA A 163 6.92 -6.42 13.32
CA ALA A 163 5.81 -5.83 14.06
C ALA A 163 6.15 -4.42 14.57
N ALA A 164 7.37 -4.23 15.09
CA ALA A 164 7.86 -2.92 15.53
C ALA A 164 7.87 -1.89 14.39
N THR A 165 8.28 -2.28 13.17
CA THR A 165 8.22 -1.38 12.01
C THR A 165 6.78 -1.01 11.65
N LYS A 166 5.83 -1.95 11.80
CA LYS A 166 4.42 -1.69 11.50
C LYS A 166 3.74 -0.82 12.55
N ALA A 167 4.17 -0.91 13.82
CA ALA A 167 3.79 0.03 14.87
C ALA A 167 4.35 1.45 14.62
N ALA A 168 5.59 1.57 14.11
CA ALA A 168 6.16 2.87 13.72
C ALA A 168 5.30 3.56 12.64
N ILE A 169 4.83 2.83 11.62
CA ILE A 169 3.93 3.36 10.58
C ILE A 169 2.65 3.94 11.19
N ARG A 170 2.06 3.26 12.17
CA ARG A 170 0.87 3.74 12.87
C ARG A 170 1.15 5.05 13.63
N SER A 171 2.34 5.18 14.22
CA SER A 171 2.78 6.42 14.88
C SER A 171 2.96 7.56 13.88
N TYR A 172 3.59 7.33 12.73
CA TYR A 172 3.79 8.35 11.69
C TYR A 172 2.46 8.97 11.24
N VAL A 173 1.45 8.14 10.97
CA VAL A 173 0.15 8.61 10.50
C VAL A 173 -0.51 9.55 11.52
N ARG A 174 -0.43 9.28 12.82
CA ARG A 174 -0.97 10.17 13.85
C ARG A 174 -0.31 11.55 13.79
N THR A 175 1.01 11.60 13.67
CA THR A 175 1.78 12.85 13.56
C THR A 175 1.42 13.58 12.26
N TRP A 176 1.44 12.90 11.12
CA TRP A 176 1.19 13.51 9.81
C TRP A 176 -0.25 14.00 9.65
N THR A 177 -1.21 13.36 10.31
CA THR A 177 -2.60 13.86 10.35
C THR A 177 -2.66 15.26 10.93
N ALA A 178 -1.91 15.56 11.99
CA ALA A 178 -1.84 16.88 12.59
C ALA A 178 -1.01 17.87 11.75
N GLU A 179 0.16 17.42 11.25
CA GLU A 179 1.09 18.28 10.50
C GLU A 179 0.51 18.73 9.16
N PHE A 180 -0.21 17.85 8.46
CA PHE A 180 -0.70 18.12 7.10
C PHE A 180 -2.14 18.64 7.05
N ALA A 181 -2.81 18.76 8.20
CA ALA A 181 -4.21 19.19 8.30
C ALA A 181 -4.49 20.52 7.55
N ARG A 182 -3.58 21.50 7.64
CA ARG A 182 -3.75 22.82 6.98
C ARG A 182 -3.78 22.73 5.46
N ARG A 183 -3.20 21.67 4.88
CA ARG A 183 -3.23 21.38 3.45
C ARG A 183 -4.40 20.47 3.05
N GLY A 184 -5.26 20.10 4.01
CA GLY A 184 -6.33 19.13 3.79
C GLY A 184 -5.84 17.73 3.39
N ILE A 185 -4.54 17.44 3.53
CA ILE A 185 -3.96 16.14 3.20
C ILE A 185 -4.39 15.13 4.27
N ARG A 186 -4.97 14.02 3.83
CA ARG A 186 -5.37 12.91 4.69
C ARG A 186 -4.26 11.87 4.75
N ALA A 187 -4.01 11.30 5.93
CA ALA A 187 -3.05 10.22 6.11
C ALA A 187 -3.73 9.09 6.88
N ASN A 188 -3.74 7.88 6.29
CA ASN A 188 -4.39 6.71 6.87
C ASN A 188 -3.53 5.45 6.71
N VAL A 189 -3.81 4.46 7.53
CA VAL A 189 -3.18 3.14 7.49
C VAL A 189 -4.18 2.10 7.04
N ILE A 190 -3.72 1.14 6.25
CA ILE A 190 -4.38 -0.14 6.06
C ILE A 190 -3.55 -1.19 6.80
N SER A 191 -4.19 -2.03 7.60
CA SER A 191 -3.59 -3.15 8.33
C SER A 191 -4.12 -4.48 7.79
N PRO A 192 -3.46 -5.07 6.78
CA PRO A 192 -3.86 -6.38 6.29
C PRO A 192 -3.63 -7.47 7.34
N GLY A 193 -4.51 -8.47 7.33
CA GLY A 193 -4.27 -9.78 7.92
C GLY A 193 -3.47 -10.69 7.00
N PRO A 194 -3.66 -12.02 7.09
CA PRO A 194 -3.06 -12.97 6.14
C PRO A 194 -3.71 -12.80 4.76
N ILE A 195 -2.92 -12.38 3.79
CA ILE A 195 -3.36 -12.12 2.40
C ILE A 195 -2.59 -13.04 1.45
N GLU A 196 -3.30 -13.70 0.53
CA GLU A 196 -2.69 -14.49 -0.54
C GLU A 196 -1.88 -13.58 -1.49
N THR A 197 -0.58 -13.64 -1.37
CA THR A 197 0.36 -12.80 -2.14
C THR A 197 1.70 -13.51 -2.28
N PRO A 198 2.53 -13.16 -3.28
CA PRO A 198 3.87 -13.72 -3.42
C PRO A 198 4.79 -13.46 -2.22
N ILE A 199 4.53 -12.42 -1.42
CA ILE A 199 5.30 -12.14 -0.22
C ILE A 199 5.04 -13.19 0.88
N PHE A 200 3.85 -13.78 0.89
CA PHE A 200 3.51 -14.86 1.81
C PHE A 200 4.35 -16.11 1.50
N ASP A 201 4.33 -16.54 0.24
CA ASP A 201 5.11 -17.71 -0.21
C ASP A 201 6.61 -17.52 0.01
N GLY A 202 7.11 -16.32 -0.22
CA GLY A 202 8.52 -15.97 -0.07
C GLY A 202 9.05 -16.00 1.38
N GLN A 203 8.20 -16.19 2.39
CA GLN A 203 8.60 -16.31 3.80
C GLN A 203 9.05 -17.73 4.16
N PHE A 204 8.77 -18.73 3.30
CA PHE A 204 8.98 -20.14 3.63
C PHE A 204 9.90 -20.81 2.64
N SER A 205 10.68 -21.78 3.15
CA SER A 205 11.65 -22.53 2.35
C SER A 205 11.00 -23.63 1.51
N THR A 206 9.82 -24.10 1.89
CA THR A 206 9.08 -25.15 1.17
C THR A 206 7.61 -24.81 1.03
N LYS A 207 6.98 -25.40 0.01
CA LYS A 207 5.54 -25.27 -0.24
C LYS A 207 4.71 -25.88 0.89
N GLU A 208 5.15 -27.03 1.42
CA GLU A 208 4.46 -27.74 2.50
C GLU A 208 4.37 -26.86 3.76
N THR A 209 5.45 -26.14 4.10
CA THR A 209 5.45 -25.20 5.23
C THR A 209 4.51 -24.02 4.98
N ALA A 210 4.50 -23.48 3.78
CA ALA A 210 3.58 -22.40 3.38
C ALA A 210 2.12 -22.85 3.47
N ASP A 211 1.80 -24.05 2.96
CA ASP A 211 0.45 -24.61 2.96
C ASP A 211 -0.04 -24.93 4.39
N ALA A 212 0.82 -25.48 5.24
CA ALA A 212 0.50 -25.72 6.65
C ALA A 212 0.16 -24.42 7.40
N LEU A 213 0.91 -23.34 7.13
CA LEU A 213 0.63 -22.05 7.75
C LEU A 213 -0.64 -21.40 7.17
N ARG A 214 -0.95 -21.60 5.88
CA ARG A 214 -2.24 -21.17 5.31
C ARG A 214 -3.42 -21.78 6.06
N GLU A 215 -3.38 -23.09 6.30
CA GLU A 215 -4.44 -23.78 7.05
C GLU A 215 -4.52 -23.28 8.50
N GLN A 216 -3.38 -23.01 9.14
CA GLN A 216 -3.36 -22.41 10.48
C GLN A 216 -3.98 -20.99 10.49
N PHE A 217 -3.67 -20.16 9.50
CA PHE A 217 -4.28 -18.84 9.40
C PHE A 217 -5.79 -18.93 9.12
N LYS A 218 -6.23 -19.81 8.22
CA LYS A 218 -7.66 -20.03 7.96
C LYS A 218 -8.41 -20.43 9.22
N ALA A 219 -7.81 -21.27 10.07
CA ALA A 219 -8.41 -21.69 11.35
C ALA A 219 -8.51 -20.55 12.38
N ASN A 220 -7.60 -19.57 12.32
CA ASN A 220 -7.54 -18.46 13.28
C ASN A 220 -8.26 -17.18 12.79
N VAL A 221 -8.55 -17.05 11.51
CA VAL A 221 -9.29 -15.92 10.94
C VAL A 221 -10.79 -16.16 11.11
N PRO A 222 -11.55 -15.27 11.77
CA PRO A 222 -13.00 -15.45 11.94
C PRO A 222 -13.78 -15.73 10.66
N LEU A 223 -13.40 -15.14 9.52
CA LEU A 223 -14.01 -15.42 8.22
C LEU A 223 -13.59 -16.76 7.61
N GLY A 224 -12.75 -17.56 8.27
CA GLY A 224 -12.37 -18.93 7.86
C GLY A 224 -11.52 -19.02 6.60
N ARG A 225 -10.91 -17.93 6.16
CA ARG A 225 -10.05 -17.89 4.95
C ARG A 225 -8.99 -16.80 5.04
N MET A 226 -7.98 -16.91 4.20
CA MET A 226 -7.10 -15.78 3.91
C MET A 226 -7.83 -14.75 3.02
N GLY A 227 -7.41 -13.50 3.10
CA GLY A 227 -7.88 -12.43 2.22
C GLY A 227 -7.20 -12.46 0.87
N LEU A 228 -7.78 -11.73 -0.10
CA LEU A 228 -7.21 -11.53 -1.44
C LEU A 228 -6.61 -10.12 -1.55
N ALA A 229 -5.62 -9.96 -2.43
CA ALA A 229 -5.02 -8.65 -2.67
C ALA A 229 -6.05 -7.61 -3.16
N GLU A 230 -7.05 -8.03 -3.91
CA GLU A 230 -8.16 -7.22 -4.43
C GLU A 230 -9.07 -6.67 -3.31
N GLU A 231 -9.21 -7.39 -2.20
CA GLU A 231 -9.97 -6.92 -1.04
C GLU A 231 -9.25 -5.77 -0.34
N VAL A 232 -7.93 -5.86 -0.24
CA VAL A 232 -7.09 -4.76 0.27
C VAL A 232 -7.08 -3.57 -0.71
N ALA A 233 -7.04 -3.84 -2.03
CA ALA A 233 -7.12 -2.81 -3.06
C ALA A 233 -8.44 -2.04 -3.02
N SER A 234 -9.55 -2.69 -2.64
CA SER A 234 -10.85 -2.03 -2.46
C SER A 234 -10.84 -1.06 -1.27
N ALA A 235 -10.22 -1.45 -0.16
CA ALA A 235 -10.00 -0.55 0.99
C ALA A 235 -9.07 0.61 0.63
N ALA A 236 -8.01 0.35 -0.16
CA ALA A 236 -7.11 1.38 -0.65
C ALA A 236 -7.85 2.37 -1.58
N LEU A 237 -8.73 1.92 -2.45
CA LEU A 237 -9.56 2.78 -3.28
C LEU A 237 -10.47 3.69 -2.44
N PHE A 238 -11.16 3.15 -1.43
CA PHE A 238 -11.95 3.95 -0.51
C PHE A 238 -11.12 5.08 0.11
N LEU A 239 -9.95 4.76 0.67
CA LEU A 239 -9.07 5.75 1.28
C LEU A 239 -8.47 6.74 0.26
N ALA A 240 -8.28 6.33 -0.99
CA ALA A 240 -7.77 7.18 -2.08
C ALA A 240 -8.82 8.17 -2.60
N SER A 241 -10.09 7.81 -2.54
CA SER A 241 -11.20 8.55 -3.16
C SER A 241 -11.79 9.63 -2.24
N ASN A 242 -12.69 10.42 -2.80
CA ASN A 242 -13.47 11.42 -2.05
C ASN A 242 -14.51 10.80 -1.09
N GLU A 243 -14.83 9.51 -1.23
CA GLU A 243 -15.72 8.80 -0.29
C GLU A 243 -15.18 8.80 1.13
N SER A 244 -13.86 8.91 1.30
CA SER A 244 -13.19 9.02 2.59
C SER A 244 -12.76 10.46 2.94
N SER A 245 -13.41 11.49 2.38
CA SER A 245 -13.02 12.89 2.53
C SER A 245 -12.97 13.38 3.99
N TYR A 246 -13.70 12.75 4.90
CA TYR A 246 -13.67 13.06 6.34
C TYR A 246 -12.99 11.97 7.19
N VAL A 247 -12.13 11.13 6.54
CA VAL A 247 -11.42 10.03 7.18
C VAL A 247 -9.93 10.28 7.13
N THR A 248 -9.31 10.57 8.29
CA THR A 248 -7.87 10.74 8.44
C THR A 248 -7.40 10.25 9.81
N GLY A 249 -6.15 9.80 9.90
CA GLY A 249 -5.55 9.33 11.15
C GLY A 249 -5.97 7.92 11.57
N ILE A 250 -6.79 7.22 10.78
CA ILE A 250 -7.29 5.89 11.14
C ILE A 250 -6.30 4.77 10.81
N ASP A 251 -6.54 3.63 11.43
CA ASP A 251 -6.10 2.32 11.00
C ASP A 251 -7.33 1.54 10.53
N LEU A 252 -7.29 1.06 9.29
CA LEU A 252 -8.35 0.27 8.68
C LEU A 252 -7.89 -1.19 8.57
N PRO A 253 -8.31 -2.08 9.49
CA PRO A 253 -8.03 -3.50 9.38
C PRO A 253 -8.73 -4.11 8.15
N VAL A 254 -7.99 -4.93 7.39
CA VAL A 254 -8.50 -5.77 6.29
C VAL A 254 -7.97 -7.18 6.55
N ASP A 255 -8.55 -7.86 7.53
CA ASP A 255 -7.93 -9.00 8.19
C ASP A 255 -8.89 -10.17 8.49
N GLY A 256 -10.12 -10.09 8.02
CA GLY A 256 -11.15 -11.10 8.28
C GLY A 256 -11.53 -11.23 9.76
N GLY A 257 -11.24 -10.20 10.59
CA GLY A 257 -11.52 -10.16 12.03
C GLY A 257 -10.37 -10.66 12.91
N LEU A 258 -9.23 -11.06 12.35
CA LEU A 258 -8.10 -11.64 13.09
C LEU A 258 -7.57 -10.74 14.19
N GLY A 259 -7.51 -9.44 13.97
CA GLY A 259 -7.02 -8.45 14.93
C GLY A 259 -8.06 -8.02 15.98
N SER A 260 -9.31 -8.44 15.83
CA SER A 260 -10.41 -7.98 16.69
C SER A 260 -10.74 -8.95 17.84
N ILE A 261 -10.08 -10.13 17.86
CA ILE A 261 -10.29 -11.19 18.87
C ILE A 261 -8.95 -11.62 19.50
#